data_83d41fa85e0c4454351decfa146ced70
#
_entry.id   83d41fa85e0c4454351decfa146ced70
#
_cell.length_a   1.000
_cell.length_b   1.000
_cell.length_c   1.000
_cell.angle_alpha   90.00
_cell.angle_beta   90.00
_cell.angle_gamma   90.00
#
_symmetry.space_group_name_H-M   'P 1'
#
loop_
_entity.id
_entity.type
_entity.pdbx_description
1 polymer ?
#
loop_
_entity_poly.entity_id
_entity_poly.type
_entity_poly.pdbx_seq_one_letter_code
_entity_poly.pdbx_strand_id
1 'polypeptide(L)'
;MYLAELNIKNFRKLKDAKLCFQAGLNVLVGANNVGKTAIVDALRALLAGHEESYPRFSIDDRHRPKVGQSDGDITFHYVFRGLDADEEADFLAALQPGNDDKLEAHIWIRYSDADKVGRFRIKRWCGNHEDIGLTSDMMENLRGVYLQPLRDASQSLRPSRNSQLSRLLQLLADEAGRAGINDALKRLDDELKKHEPIMRTQDAISTRHSSMLGEQLSQILEVGLSASDFQKLSSRLSLSVDSFEIAQNGLGFNNLIFMAVVLSELAKNPEATYRGLVVEEPEAHLHPQLQAVLLRYLESIQVIAGEKPVQLFVTSHSPNFASIANLDCLTCLVDTDEGVETFFPRTIKFDKGKREKLERYLDVTRAELFFARRVIFVEGAAELMLIDALATKSGHNLREHGVSLISVEGLNFDSFLPLFGEHALKIPTALITDADPEAEVAEGEEPKALYPAAGDVVKVSDNTAKMKALEDKFVQVCHGVKTLEYDLALYADNRDAMLRALAEMHPKIAVTVKAAVDAAGNDAEKARALFSGMFERPQNNVQKGRFGQELAQVLKDGAACIVPTYIREAIEHVCQVRVAP
;
A
#
# COMPACT_ATOMS: atom_id res chain seq x y z
N MET A 1 -22.07 11.33 -3.75
CA MET A 1 -20.92 11.85 -4.53
C MET A 1 -19.59 11.26 -4.04
N TYR A 2 -18.66 10.94 -4.96
CA TYR A 2 -17.29 10.49 -4.64
C TYR A 2 -16.30 10.93 -5.73
N LEU A 3 -15.03 11.14 -5.38
CA LEU A 3 -13.97 11.39 -6.35
C LEU A 3 -13.69 10.09 -7.13
N ALA A 4 -14.07 10.06 -8.39
CA ALA A 4 -13.95 8.87 -9.24
C ALA A 4 -12.63 8.86 -10.03
N GLU A 5 -12.17 10.03 -10.49
CA GLU A 5 -10.91 10.12 -11.24
C GLU A 5 -10.07 11.31 -10.77
N LEU A 6 -8.76 11.12 -10.78
CA LEU A 6 -7.76 12.18 -10.63
C LEU A 6 -6.72 12.04 -11.74
N ASN A 7 -6.65 13.02 -12.61
CA ASN A 7 -5.63 13.08 -13.65
C ASN A 7 -4.56 14.12 -13.25
N ILE A 8 -3.31 13.68 -13.20
CA ILE A 8 -2.17 14.49 -12.78
C ILE A 8 -1.21 14.61 -13.95
N LYS A 9 -0.86 15.84 -14.35
CA LYS A 9 0.10 16.10 -15.42
C LYS A 9 1.26 16.95 -14.93
N ASN A 10 2.45 16.57 -15.36
CA ASN A 10 3.70 17.30 -15.15
C ASN A 10 4.04 17.58 -13.68
N PHE A 11 3.81 16.62 -12.78
CA PHE A 11 4.03 16.81 -11.34
C PHE A 11 5.00 15.79 -10.76
N ARG A 12 6.15 16.24 -10.29
CA ARG A 12 7.23 15.43 -9.68
C ARG A 12 7.59 14.21 -10.54
N LYS A 13 7.36 12.98 -10.05
CA LYS A 13 7.55 11.75 -10.84
C LYS A 13 6.41 11.45 -11.82
N LEU A 14 5.27 12.10 -11.66
CA LEU A 14 4.08 11.86 -12.45
C LEU A 14 4.08 12.73 -13.70
N LYS A 15 4.41 12.15 -14.87
CA LYS A 15 4.37 12.82 -16.15
C LYS A 15 2.93 13.03 -16.62
N ASP A 16 2.19 11.93 -16.69
CA ASP A 16 0.76 11.89 -17.00
C ASP A 16 0.19 10.65 -16.33
N ALA A 17 -0.47 10.83 -15.19
CA ALA A 17 -1.01 9.74 -14.38
C ALA A 17 -2.51 9.89 -14.23
N LYS A 18 -3.23 8.81 -14.55
CA LYS A 18 -4.68 8.70 -14.35
C LYS A 18 -4.96 7.73 -13.21
N LEU A 19 -5.57 8.23 -12.15
CA LEU A 19 -6.03 7.43 -11.03
C LEU A 19 -7.55 7.28 -11.09
N CYS A 20 -8.03 6.06 -10.88
CA CYS A 20 -9.45 5.75 -10.77
C CYS A 20 -9.73 5.25 -9.36
N PHE A 21 -10.68 5.87 -8.67
CA PHE A 21 -11.01 5.58 -7.28
C PHE A 21 -12.41 4.98 -7.12
N GLN A 22 -12.64 4.35 -5.98
CA GLN A 22 -13.95 3.86 -5.55
C GLN A 22 -14.52 4.76 -4.45
N ALA A 23 -15.82 4.68 -4.21
CA ALA A 23 -16.53 5.49 -3.23
C ALA A 23 -16.07 5.29 -1.77
N GLY A 24 -15.55 4.10 -1.43
CA GLY A 24 -15.08 3.76 -0.08
C GLY A 24 -13.56 3.87 0.06
N LEU A 25 -12.93 2.79 0.49
CA LEU A 25 -11.50 2.68 0.71
C LEU A 25 -10.73 2.55 -0.60
N ASN A 26 -9.67 3.33 -0.73
CA ASN A 26 -8.69 3.28 -1.81
C ASN A 26 -7.29 3.19 -1.20
N VAL A 27 -6.55 2.13 -1.50
CA VAL A 27 -5.22 1.87 -0.94
C VAL A 27 -4.16 1.98 -2.03
N LEU A 28 -3.27 2.96 -1.91
CA LEU A 28 -2.18 3.24 -2.82
C LEU A 28 -0.94 2.45 -2.37
N VAL A 29 -0.51 1.48 -3.17
CA VAL A 29 0.66 0.63 -2.89
C VAL A 29 1.72 0.77 -3.99
N GLY A 30 2.95 0.40 -3.68
CA GLY A 30 4.07 0.43 -4.63
C GLY A 30 5.39 0.72 -3.94
N ALA A 31 6.48 0.56 -4.65
CA ALA A 31 7.84 0.75 -4.15
C ALA A 31 8.05 2.14 -3.51
N ASN A 32 9.11 2.26 -2.71
CA ASN A 32 9.51 3.56 -2.17
C ASN A 32 9.84 4.53 -3.31
N ASN A 33 9.48 5.79 -3.11
CA ASN A 33 9.74 6.87 -4.06
C ASN A 33 9.07 6.69 -5.45
N VAL A 34 7.98 5.91 -5.54
CA VAL A 34 7.21 5.72 -6.79
C VAL A 34 6.20 6.85 -7.05
N GLY A 35 6.01 7.78 -6.12
CA GLY A 35 5.12 8.94 -6.30
C GLY A 35 3.84 8.92 -5.48
N LYS A 36 3.69 8.02 -4.49
CA LYS A 36 2.50 8.00 -3.59
C LYS A 36 2.25 9.35 -2.91
N THR A 37 3.28 9.96 -2.32
CA THR A 37 3.17 11.29 -1.71
C THR A 37 2.81 12.39 -2.71
N ALA A 38 3.23 12.26 -3.98
CA ALA A 38 2.81 13.21 -5.01
C ALA A 38 1.29 13.14 -5.27
N ILE A 39 0.71 11.94 -5.27
CA ILE A 39 -0.74 11.76 -5.37
C ILE A 39 -1.46 12.34 -4.15
N VAL A 40 -0.93 12.09 -2.95
CA VAL A 40 -1.46 12.67 -1.71
C VAL A 40 -1.45 14.21 -1.77
N ASP A 41 -0.36 14.82 -2.21
CA ASP A 41 -0.28 16.28 -2.34
C ASP A 41 -1.22 16.81 -3.43
N ALA A 42 -1.44 16.06 -4.51
CA ALA A 42 -2.45 16.41 -5.51
C ALA A 42 -3.88 16.32 -4.93
N LEU A 43 -4.20 15.31 -4.12
CA LEU A 43 -5.48 15.25 -3.39
C LEU A 43 -5.64 16.43 -2.44
N ARG A 44 -4.60 16.76 -1.68
CA ARG A 44 -4.59 17.90 -0.75
C ARG A 44 -4.71 19.26 -1.45
N ALA A 45 -4.27 19.38 -2.71
CA ALA A 45 -4.40 20.62 -3.49
C ALA A 45 -5.86 21.06 -3.68
N LEU A 46 -6.81 20.12 -3.67
CA LEU A 46 -8.26 20.37 -3.68
C LEU A 46 -8.90 20.22 -2.30
N LEU A 47 -8.53 19.17 -1.56
CA LEU A 47 -9.24 18.71 -0.37
C LEU A 47 -8.64 19.23 0.96
N ALA A 48 -7.66 20.12 0.92
CA ALA A 48 -7.17 20.74 2.16
C ALA A 48 -8.29 21.58 2.78
N GLY A 49 -8.73 21.19 3.96
CA GLY A 49 -9.77 21.89 4.72
C GLY A 49 -9.30 23.24 5.26
N HIS A 50 -10.18 23.98 5.94
CA HIS A 50 -9.91 25.30 6.53
C HIS A 50 -8.73 25.34 7.52
N GLU A 51 -8.24 24.20 7.94
CA GLU A 51 -7.24 24.06 9.02
C GLU A 51 -5.84 23.79 8.54
N GLU A 52 -5.74 23.17 7.37
CA GLU A 52 -4.47 22.93 6.72
C GLU A 52 -4.29 23.91 5.57
N SER A 53 -3.15 24.57 5.54
CA SER A 53 -2.81 25.37 4.36
C SER A 53 -2.68 24.45 3.15
N TYR A 54 -3.29 24.84 2.03
CA TYR A 54 -3.07 24.17 0.75
C TYR A 54 -1.58 24.01 0.47
N PRO A 55 -1.15 22.84 -0.04
CA PRO A 55 0.25 22.64 -0.40
C PRO A 55 0.70 23.70 -1.41
N ARG A 56 1.89 24.24 -1.21
CA ARG A 56 2.48 25.24 -2.11
C ARG A 56 3.50 24.55 -2.98
N PHE A 57 3.28 24.60 -4.28
CA PHE A 57 4.19 24.04 -5.28
C PHE A 57 5.04 25.12 -5.93
N SER A 58 6.23 24.72 -6.38
CA SER A 58 7.22 25.54 -7.07
C SER A 58 7.63 24.90 -8.40
N ILE A 59 8.46 25.58 -9.15
CA ILE A 59 9.04 25.03 -10.39
C ILE A 59 9.80 23.71 -10.16
N ASP A 60 10.31 23.48 -8.94
CA ASP A 60 11.00 22.25 -8.58
C ASP A 60 10.05 21.03 -8.48
N ASP A 61 8.75 21.26 -8.34
CA ASP A 61 7.72 20.23 -8.33
C ASP A 61 7.26 19.81 -9.74
N ARG A 62 7.75 20.46 -10.79
CA ARG A 62 7.52 20.00 -12.19
C ARG A 62 8.15 18.64 -12.41
N HIS A 63 7.54 17.87 -13.29
CA HIS A 63 8.11 16.60 -13.71
C HIS A 63 9.46 16.83 -14.41
N ARG A 64 10.50 16.12 -13.96
CA ARG A 64 11.84 16.20 -14.54
C ARG A 64 12.09 14.98 -15.43
N PRO A 65 12.07 15.13 -16.75
CA PRO A 65 12.41 14.03 -17.65
C PRO A 65 13.89 13.64 -17.45
N LYS A 66 14.24 12.39 -17.74
CA LYS A 66 15.63 11.90 -17.65
C LYS A 66 16.58 12.68 -18.58
N VAL A 67 16.05 13.22 -19.67
CA VAL A 67 16.80 14.03 -20.65
C VAL A 67 15.95 15.27 -21.00
N GLY A 68 16.52 16.45 -20.87
CA GLY A 68 15.87 17.72 -21.18
C GLY A 68 15.58 18.59 -19.96
N GLN A 69 14.89 19.70 -20.17
CA GLN A 69 14.47 20.63 -19.12
C GLN A 69 13.03 20.34 -18.70
N SER A 70 12.76 20.60 -17.43
CA SER A 70 11.40 20.60 -16.89
C SER A 70 10.68 21.84 -17.37
N ASP A 71 9.61 21.68 -18.15
CA ASP A 71 8.80 22.78 -18.69
C ASP A 71 7.30 22.45 -18.64
N GLY A 72 6.47 23.47 -18.88
CA GLY A 72 5.01 23.34 -18.89
C GLY A 72 4.34 23.52 -17.53
N ASP A 73 3.03 23.51 -17.54
CA ASP A 73 2.18 23.71 -16.36
C ASP A 73 1.97 22.40 -15.60
N ILE A 74 1.85 22.49 -14.28
CA ILE A 74 1.34 21.39 -13.48
C ILE A 74 -0.19 21.48 -13.53
N THR A 75 -0.86 20.38 -13.87
CA THR A 75 -2.32 20.35 -13.96
C THR A 75 -2.89 19.16 -13.18
N PHE A 76 -3.90 19.44 -12.38
CA PHE A 76 -4.73 18.44 -11.70
C PHE A 76 -6.16 18.57 -12.19
N HIS A 77 -6.78 17.43 -12.53
CA HIS A 77 -8.16 17.34 -12.95
C HIS A 77 -8.88 16.29 -12.11
N TYR A 78 -9.90 16.71 -11.39
CA TYR A 78 -10.71 15.89 -10.50
C TYR A 78 -12.08 15.68 -11.11
N VAL A 79 -12.54 14.43 -11.13
CA VAL A 79 -13.87 14.05 -11.64
C VAL A 79 -14.64 13.37 -10.52
N PHE A 80 -15.75 13.95 -10.13
CA PHE A 80 -16.65 13.40 -9.14
C PHE A 80 -17.85 12.76 -9.80
N ARG A 81 -18.25 11.58 -9.28
CA ARG A 81 -19.39 10.79 -9.75
C ARG A 81 -20.35 10.44 -8.63
N GLY A 82 -21.53 9.93 -9.02
CA GLY A 82 -22.53 9.46 -8.08
C GLY A 82 -23.16 10.59 -7.27
N LEU A 83 -23.38 11.75 -7.93
CA LEU A 83 -24.07 12.89 -7.34
C LEU A 83 -25.56 12.59 -7.24
N ASP A 84 -26.17 13.00 -6.14
CA ASP A 84 -27.63 13.13 -6.01
C ASP A 84 -28.10 14.53 -6.47
N ALA A 85 -29.41 14.77 -6.46
CA ALA A 85 -29.97 16.03 -6.98
C ALA A 85 -29.52 17.28 -6.19
N ASP A 86 -29.35 17.14 -4.87
CA ASP A 86 -28.89 18.25 -4.02
C ASP A 86 -27.39 18.52 -4.29
N GLU A 87 -26.60 17.46 -4.41
CA GLU A 87 -25.18 17.51 -4.76
C GLU A 87 -24.94 18.08 -6.15
N GLU A 88 -25.82 17.76 -7.14
CA GLU A 88 -25.80 18.38 -8.47
C GLU A 88 -26.07 19.87 -8.42
N ALA A 89 -27.00 20.31 -7.55
CA ALA A 89 -27.28 21.73 -7.37
C ALA A 89 -26.07 22.49 -6.79
N ASP A 90 -25.39 21.91 -5.79
CA ASP A 90 -24.18 22.49 -5.17
C ASP A 90 -23.03 22.65 -6.17
N PHE A 91 -22.94 21.75 -7.15
CA PHE A 91 -21.86 21.74 -8.16
C PHE A 91 -22.33 22.05 -9.57
N LEU A 92 -23.46 22.74 -9.75
CA LEU A 92 -24.09 22.98 -11.04
C LEU A 92 -23.12 23.50 -12.13
N ALA A 93 -22.24 24.43 -11.79
CA ALA A 93 -21.27 25.01 -12.74
C ALA A 93 -20.13 24.04 -13.13
N ALA A 94 -19.94 22.96 -12.36
CA ALA A 94 -18.94 21.94 -12.61
C ALA A 94 -19.50 20.74 -13.41
N LEU A 95 -20.81 20.65 -13.59
CA LEU A 95 -21.46 19.49 -14.17
C LEU A 95 -21.19 19.36 -15.66
N GLN A 96 -20.93 18.13 -16.07
CA GLN A 96 -20.76 17.71 -17.46
C GLN A 96 -21.43 16.35 -17.67
N PRO A 97 -21.92 16.04 -18.88
CA PRO A 97 -22.39 14.70 -19.21
C PRO A 97 -21.25 13.68 -19.12
N GLY A 98 -21.45 12.63 -18.35
CA GLY A 98 -20.56 11.47 -18.28
C GLY A 98 -20.87 10.42 -19.35
N ASN A 99 -20.13 9.31 -19.32
CA ASN A 99 -20.27 8.24 -20.32
C ASN A 99 -21.60 7.47 -20.23
N ASP A 100 -22.28 7.48 -19.07
CA ASP A 100 -23.49 6.71 -18.78
C ASP A 100 -24.75 7.58 -18.68
N ASP A 101 -24.83 8.71 -19.41
CA ASP A 101 -25.88 9.72 -19.31
C ASP A 101 -26.09 10.31 -17.89
N LYS A 102 -25.16 10.04 -16.96
CA LYS A 102 -25.13 10.64 -15.62
C LYS A 102 -24.24 11.88 -15.62
N LEU A 103 -24.61 12.85 -14.78
CA LEU A 103 -23.80 14.04 -14.63
C LEU A 103 -22.55 13.74 -13.77
N GLU A 104 -21.43 14.32 -14.17
CA GLU A 104 -20.16 14.27 -13.46
C GLU A 104 -19.71 15.70 -13.16
N ALA A 105 -19.14 15.96 -11.97
CA ALA A 105 -18.61 17.26 -11.64
C ALA A 105 -17.09 17.29 -11.90
N HIS A 106 -16.64 18.23 -12.72
CA HIS A 106 -15.26 18.38 -13.16
C HIS A 106 -14.64 19.63 -12.53
N ILE A 107 -13.51 19.45 -11.83
CA ILE A 107 -12.76 20.52 -11.18
C ILE A 107 -11.31 20.47 -11.63
N TRP A 108 -10.73 21.63 -11.92
CA TRP A 108 -9.38 21.76 -12.41
C TRP A 108 -8.55 22.71 -11.56
N ILE A 109 -7.28 22.35 -11.38
CA ILE A 109 -6.28 23.23 -10.77
C ILE A 109 -5.05 23.25 -11.67
N ARG A 110 -4.59 24.45 -12.05
CA ARG A 110 -3.39 24.64 -12.85
C ARG A 110 -2.42 25.57 -12.12
N TYR A 111 -1.17 25.18 -12.14
CA TYR A 111 -0.04 25.95 -11.64
C TYR A 111 0.81 26.36 -12.84
N SER A 112 0.80 27.65 -13.16
CA SER A 112 1.45 28.25 -14.34
C SER A 112 2.21 29.53 -13.97
N ASP A 113 2.89 30.11 -14.94
CA ASP A 113 3.47 31.47 -14.86
C ASP A 113 4.27 31.71 -13.56
N ALA A 114 5.32 30.91 -13.33
CA ALA A 114 6.15 31.07 -12.15
C ALA A 114 6.79 32.46 -12.08
N ASP A 115 6.75 33.08 -10.90
CA ASP A 115 7.41 34.36 -10.62
C ASP A 115 8.94 34.19 -10.58
N LYS A 116 9.68 35.31 -10.40
CA LYS A 116 11.14 35.33 -10.34
C LYS A 116 11.73 34.46 -9.19
N VAL A 117 10.91 34.07 -8.23
CA VAL A 117 11.27 33.23 -7.06
C VAL A 117 10.81 31.80 -7.27
N GLY A 118 10.22 31.47 -8.43
CA GLY A 118 9.74 30.14 -8.76
C GLY A 118 8.35 29.79 -8.20
N ARG A 119 7.57 30.77 -7.73
CA ARG A 119 6.21 30.54 -7.23
C ARG A 119 5.21 30.59 -8.37
N PHE A 120 4.35 29.58 -8.45
CA PHE A 120 3.32 29.50 -9.48
C PHE A 120 2.13 30.44 -9.22
N ARG A 121 1.51 30.93 -10.30
CA ARG A 121 0.15 31.42 -10.31
C ARG A 121 -0.80 30.23 -10.32
N ILE A 122 -1.75 30.22 -9.38
CA ILE A 122 -2.72 29.12 -9.25
C ILE A 122 -4.04 29.57 -9.89
N LYS A 123 -4.53 28.79 -10.84
CA LYS A 123 -5.87 28.96 -11.43
C LYS A 123 -6.72 27.74 -11.07
N ARG A 124 -7.94 28.00 -10.55
CA ARG A 124 -8.95 26.98 -10.24
C ARG A 124 -10.22 27.29 -11.01
N TRP A 125 -10.76 26.29 -11.67
CA TRP A 125 -12.02 26.43 -12.39
C TRP A 125 -12.82 25.13 -12.36
N CYS A 126 -14.10 25.21 -12.77
CA CYS A 126 -15.00 24.08 -12.84
C CYS A 126 -15.63 23.96 -14.23
N GLY A 127 -16.06 22.77 -14.59
CA GLY A 127 -16.61 22.48 -15.91
C GLY A 127 -15.55 22.54 -17.04
N ASN A 128 -16.01 22.85 -18.26
CA ASN A 128 -15.17 22.86 -19.46
C ASN A 128 -14.46 24.21 -19.72
N HIS A 129 -14.88 25.28 -19.04
CA HIS A 129 -14.41 26.63 -19.35
C HIS A 129 -13.56 27.20 -18.21
N GLU A 130 -12.34 27.56 -18.52
CA GLU A 130 -11.41 28.16 -17.57
C GLU A 130 -11.88 29.47 -16.95
N ASP A 131 -12.85 30.13 -17.53
CA ASP A 131 -13.42 31.40 -17.06
C ASP A 131 -14.43 31.18 -15.92
N ILE A 132 -14.90 29.96 -15.71
CA ILE A 132 -15.83 29.62 -14.64
C ILE A 132 -15.01 29.24 -13.38
N GLY A 133 -14.68 30.24 -12.58
CA GLY A 133 -13.91 30.03 -11.35
C GLY A 133 -14.63 29.16 -10.33
N LEU A 134 -13.88 28.38 -9.57
CA LEU A 134 -14.40 27.62 -8.44
C LEU A 134 -14.80 28.60 -7.31
N THR A 135 -16.06 28.54 -6.87
CA THR A 135 -16.59 29.44 -5.84
C THR A 135 -16.13 29.04 -4.43
N SER A 136 -16.20 29.97 -3.47
CA SER A 136 -15.90 29.67 -2.07
C SER A 136 -16.84 28.59 -1.52
N ASP A 137 -18.13 28.66 -1.83
CA ASP A 137 -19.14 27.70 -1.38
C ASP A 137 -18.85 26.29 -1.89
N MET A 138 -18.46 26.16 -3.18
CA MET A 138 -18.02 24.85 -3.72
C MET A 138 -16.77 24.32 -3.02
N MET A 139 -15.84 25.20 -2.63
CA MET A 139 -14.65 24.78 -1.89
C MET A 139 -14.98 24.35 -0.45
N GLU A 140 -15.95 25.00 0.18
CA GLU A 140 -16.45 24.62 1.51
C GLU A 140 -17.19 23.29 1.50
N ASN A 141 -17.91 23.01 0.41
CA ASN A 141 -18.59 21.72 0.18
C ASN A 141 -17.61 20.55 -0.05
N LEU A 142 -16.34 20.82 -0.38
CA LEU A 142 -15.29 19.82 -0.58
C LEU A 142 -14.39 19.73 0.66
N ARG A 143 -14.81 18.94 1.64
CA ARG A 143 -14.05 18.80 2.89
C ARG A 143 -13.12 17.59 2.86
N GLY A 144 -11.85 17.84 3.13
CA GLY A 144 -10.86 16.80 3.31
C GLY A 144 -10.09 16.97 4.61
N VAL A 145 -9.63 15.87 5.17
CA VAL A 145 -8.68 15.85 6.27
C VAL A 145 -7.49 15.00 5.86
N TYR A 146 -6.30 15.49 6.15
CA TYR A 146 -5.06 14.80 5.88
C TYR A 146 -4.37 14.38 7.18
N LEU A 147 -4.00 13.11 7.25
CA LEU A 147 -3.27 12.53 8.36
C LEU A 147 -1.87 12.12 7.91
N GLN A 148 -0.85 12.80 8.44
CA GLN A 148 0.57 12.54 8.14
C GLN A 148 1.05 11.19 8.68
N PRO A 149 2.11 10.58 8.11
CA PRO A 149 2.62 9.27 8.55
C PRO A 149 3.12 9.24 9.99
N LEU A 150 3.93 10.23 10.36
CA LEU A 150 4.54 10.35 11.69
C LEU A 150 3.82 11.44 12.52
N ARG A 151 2.51 11.28 12.68
CA ARG A 151 1.72 12.20 13.47
C ARG A 151 1.89 11.96 14.97
N ASP A 152 2.05 13.04 15.71
CA ASP A 152 1.89 13.00 17.16
C ASP A 152 0.40 13.16 17.50
N ALA A 153 -0.32 12.02 17.47
CA ALA A 153 -1.73 11.99 17.80
C ALA A 153 -2.01 12.51 19.22
N SER A 154 -1.06 12.36 20.13
CA SER A 154 -1.20 12.87 21.49
C SER A 154 -1.24 14.40 21.53
N GLN A 155 -0.47 15.09 20.68
CA GLN A 155 -0.53 16.54 20.54
C GLN A 155 -1.84 16.99 19.87
N SER A 156 -2.27 16.30 18.82
CA SER A 156 -3.50 16.63 18.08
C SER A 156 -4.78 16.45 18.92
N LEU A 157 -4.75 15.56 19.91
CA LEU A 157 -5.85 15.33 20.86
C LEU A 157 -5.75 16.20 22.12
N ARG A 158 -4.70 17.01 22.28
CA ARG A 158 -4.59 17.95 23.41
C ARG A 158 -5.71 19.00 23.35
N PRO A 159 -6.16 19.46 24.53
CA PRO A 159 -7.15 20.51 24.61
C PRO A 159 -6.71 21.77 23.85
N SER A 160 -7.47 22.15 22.84
CA SER A 160 -7.28 23.39 22.08
C SER A 160 -8.59 23.79 21.38
N ARG A 161 -8.71 25.06 20.98
CA ARG A 161 -9.89 25.56 20.25
C ARG A 161 -10.13 24.82 18.93
N ASN A 162 -9.06 24.39 18.29
CA ASN A 162 -9.09 23.79 16.97
C ASN A 162 -8.86 22.26 17.01
N SER A 163 -8.93 21.64 18.20
CA SER A 163 -8.80 20.18 18.27
C SER A 163 -10.00 19.49 17.64
N GLN A 164 -9.77 18.36 16.99
CA GLN A 164 -10.84 17.55 16.39
C GLN A 164 -11.89 17.14 17.43
N LEU A 165 -11.47 16.88 18.68
CA LEU A 165 -12.37 16.59 19.78
C LEU A 165 -13.29 17.77 20.10
N SER A 166 -12.75 19.00 20.13
CA SER A 166 -13.52 20.23 20.37
C SER A 166 -14.60 20.41 19.29
N ARG A 167 -14.27 20.16 18.04
CA ARG A 167 -15.21 20.25 16.91
C ARG A 167 -16.28 19.19 16.95
N LEU A 168 -15.87 17.94 17.19
CA LEU A 168 -16.84 16.85 17.32
C LEU A 168 -17.88 17.18 18.40
N LEU A 169 -17.45 17.74 19.55
CA LEU A 169 -18.39 18.20 20.57
C LEU A 169 -19.30 19.33 20.03
N GLN A 170 -18.73 20.30 19.32
CA GLN A 170 -19.52 21.42 18.77
C GLN A 170 -20.55 20.96 17.75
N LEU A 171 -20.24 19.94 16.94
CA LEU A 171 -21.16 19.33 15.98
C LEU A 171 -22.26 18.52 16.66
N LEU A 172 -21.93 17.80 17.73
CA LEU A 172 -22.88 16.94 18.42
C LEU A 172 -23.80 17.69 19.40
N ALA A 173 -23.40 18.88 19.82
CA ALA A 173 -24.19 19.68 20.75
C ALA A 173 -25.24 20.51 20.01
N ASP A 174 -26.52 20.12 20.17
CA ASP A 174 -27.64 20.95 19.76
C ASP A 174 -27.79 22.20 20.64
N GLU A 175 -28.74 23.08 20.31
CA GLU A 175 -28.95 24.33 21.03
C GLU A 175 -29.35 24.10 22.50
N ALA A 176 -30.17 23.07 22.76
CA ALA A 176 -30.61 22.70 24.11
C ALA A 176 -29.42 22.15 24.94
N GLY A 177 -28.59 21.31 24.35
CA GLY A 177 -27.37 20.79 24.98
C GLY A 177 -26.36 21.89 25.30
N ARG A 178 -26.13 22.84 24.38
CA ARG A 178 -25.26 24.01 24.61
C ARG A 178 -25.79 24.88 25.74
N ALA A 179 -27.09 25.16 25.76
CA ALA A 179 -27.74 25.92 26.83
C ALA A 179 -27.60 25.20 28.17
N GLY A 180 -27.87 23.89 28.23
CA GLY A 180 -27.71 23.08 29.43
C GLY A 180 -26.30 23.08 30.01
N ILE A 181 -25.28 22.98 29.13
CA ILE A 181 -23.88 23.07 29.55
C ILE A 181 -23.53 24.47 30.05
N ASN A 182 -24.00 25.54 29.39
CA ASN A 182 -23.76 26.91 29.82
C ASN A 182 -24.39 27.17 31.20
N ASP A 183 -25.61 26.66 31.47
CA ASP A 183 -26.26 26.78 32.76
C ASP A 183 -25.54 25.99 33.87
N ALA A 184 -24.98 24.83 33.54
CA ALA A 184 -24.15 24.07 34.47
C ALA A 184 -22.87 24.82 34.83
N LEU A 185 -22.21 25.44 33.83
CA LEU A 185 -21.00 26.24 34.03
C LEU A 185 -21.26 27.49 34.88
N LYS A 186 -22.41 28.17 34.67
CA LYS A 186 -22.82 29.32 35.51
C LYS A 186 -23.04 28.89 36.96
N ARG A 187 -23.77 27.79 37.17
CA ARG A 187 -23.98 27.25 38.52
C ARG A 187 -22.68 26.90 39.22
N LEU A 188 -21.72 26.29 38.48
CA LEU A 188 -20.39 25.99 39.01
C LEU A 188 -19.62 27.29 39.38
N ASP A 189 -19.67 28.31 38.53
CA ASP A 189 -19.03 29.60 38.81
C ASP A 189 -19.61 30.29 40.06
N ASP A 190 -20.95 30.30 40.17
CA ASP A 190 -21.68 30.84 41.32
C ASP A 190 -21.39 30.08 42.63
N GLU A 191 -21.14 28.76 42.54
CA GLU A 191 -20.77 27.92 43.67
C GLU A 191 -19.32 28.17 44.08
N LEU A 192 -18.40 28.23 43.12
CA LEU A 192 -16.99 28.49 43.37
C LEU A 192 -16.76 29.87 44.01
N LYS A 193 -17.51 30.91 43.62
CA LYS A 193 -17.51 32.23 44.23
C LYS A 193 -17.84 32.24 45.71
N LYS A 194 -18.53 31.23 46.22
CA LYS A 194 -18.92 31.06 47.64
C LYS A 194 -17.81 30.41 48.48
N HIS A 195 -16.80 29.84 47.86
CA HIS A 195 -15.71 29.20 48.58
C HIS A 195 -14.74 30.21 49.21
N GLU A 196 -14.41 29.98 50.46
CA GLU A 196 -13.60 30.87 51.27
C GLU A 196 -12.28 31.34 50.60
N PRO A 197 -11.46 30.47 49.94
CA PRO A 197 -10.26 30.91 49.25
C PRO A 197 -10.53 31.91 48.12
N ILE A 198 -11.61 31.74 47.36
CA ILE A 198 -11.98 32.66 46.27
C ILE A 198 -12.44 34.00 46.82
N MET A 199 -13.29 34.00 47.86
CA MET A 199 -13.75 35.22 48.52
C MET A 199 -12.60 35.98 49.14
N ARG A 200 -11.70 35.32 49.89
CA ARG A 200 -10.49 35.94 50.44
C ARG A 200 -9.56 36.55 49.38
N THR A 201 -9.43 35.87 48.24
CA THR A 201 -8.63 36.40 47.14
C THR A 201 -9.26 37.65 46.55
N GLN A 202 -10.57 37.65 46.33
CA GLN A 202 -11.32 38.79 45.84
C GLN A 202 -11.21 39.96 46.82
N ASP A 203 -11.43 39.73 48.11
CA ASP A 203 -11.34 40.77 49.16
C ASP A 203 -9.95 41.39 49.27
N ALA A 204 -8.92 40.55 49.22
CA ALA A 204 -7.53 41.04 49.27
C ALA A 204 -7.19 41.95 48.08
N ILE A 205 -7.64 41.59 46.86
CA ILE A 205 -7.44 42.38 45.66
C ILE A 205 -8.26 43.68 45.72
N SER A 206 -9.56 43.57 46.09
CA SER A 206 -10.48 44.71 46.18
C SER A 206 -10.01 45.72 47.21
N THR A 207 -9.59 45.27 48.41
CA THR A 207 -9.04 46.14 49.46
C THR A 207 -7.81 46.92 48.98
N ARG A 208 -6.89 46.22 48.30
CA ARG A 208 -5.67 46.88 47.78
C ARG A 208 -6.01 47.86 46.64
N HIS A 209 -6.93 47.48 45.73
CA HIS A 209 -7.38 48.32 44.64
C HIS A 209 -8.05 49.62 45.16
N SER A 210 -8.96 49.49 46.12
CA SER A 210 -9.63 50.63 46.72
C SER A 210 -8.64 51.54 47.47
N SER A 211 -7.63 50.97 48.14
CA SER A 211 -6.55 51.74 48.79
C SER A 211 -5.69 52.51 47.78
N MET A 212 -5.53 52.02 46.53
CA MET A 212 -4.76 52.70 45.48
C MET A 212 -5.51 53.85 44.82
N LEU A 213 -6.82 53.66 44.58
CA LEU A 213 -7.62 54.58 43.76
C LEU A 213 -8.57 55.47 44.58
N GLY A 214 -8.79 55.17 45.86
CA GLY A 214 -9.80 55.79 46.68
C GLY A 214 -11.23 55.36 46.34
N GLU A 215 -12.18 55.70 47.22
CA GLU A 215 -13.55 55.24 47.10
C GLU A 215 -14.27 55.69 45.81
N GLN A 216 -13.93 56.86 45.29
CA GLN A 216 -14.58 57.44 44.12
C GLN A 216 -14.13 56.83 42.78
N LEU A 217 -12.94 56.25 42.72
CA LEU A 217 -12.37 55.68 41.50
C LEU A 217 -12.25 54.16 41.55
N SER A 218 -12.55 53.54 42.68
CA SER A 218 -12.50 52.08 42.80
C SER A 218 -13.61 51.40 42.00
N GLN A 219 -13.24 50.31 41.36
CA GLN A 219 -14.15 49.48 40.57
C GLN A 219 -14.54 48.22 41.34
N ILE A 220 -15.70 47.65 41.02
CA ILE A 220 -16.14 46.37 41.58
C ILE A 220 -15.32 45.28 40.87
N LEU A 221 -14.60 44.51 41.65
CA LEU A 221 -13.78 43.40 41.15
C LEU A 221 -14.44 42.07 41.51
N GLU A 222 -14.52 41.17 40.55
CA GLU A 222 -15.03 39.82 40.75
C GLU A 222 -14.00 38.78 40.29
N VAL A 223 -13.83 37.74 41.09
CA VAL A 223 -12.99 36.59 40.78
C VAL A 223 -13.90 35.40 40.46
N GLY A 224 -13.81 34.86 39.26
CA GLY A 224 -14.63 33.77 38.82
C GLY A 224 -13.97 32.92 37.75
N LEU A 225 -14.67 31.94 37.26
CA LEU A 225 -14.20 31.04 36.19
C LEU A 225 -14.04 31.79 34.86
N SER A 226 -12.86 31.72 34.26
CA SER A 226 -12.62 32.24 32.90
C SER A 226 -13.29 31.41 31.82
N ALA A 227 -13.72 30.17 32.10
CA ALA A 227 -14.36 29.22 31.20
C ALA A 227 -15.85 29.10 31.52
N SER A 228 -16.60 30.18 31.34
CA SER A 228 -18.05 30.25 31.66
C SER A 228 -18.98 30.01 30.46
N ASP A 229 -18.44 29.58 29.33
CA ASP A 229 -19.21 29.33 28.13
C ASP A 229 -18.81 27.99 27.45
N PHE A 230 -19.74 27.46 26.65
CA PHE A 230 -19.58 26.20 25.92
C PHE A 230 -18.34 26.17 25.00
N GLN A 231 -18.02 27.29 24.33
CA GLN A 231 -16.87 27.35 23.44
C GLN A 231 -15.54 27.21 24.19
N LYS A 232 -15.42 27.86 25.35
CA LYS A 232 -14.23 27.74 26.19
C LYS A 232 -14.11 26.35 26.81
N LEU A 233 -15.25 25.75 27.23
CA LEU A 233 -15.27 24.38 27.73
C LEU A 233 -14.83 23.39 26.65
N SER A 234 -15.39 23.48 25.44
CA SER A 234 -15.04 22.56 24.34
C SER A 234 -13.53 22.55 24.06
N SER A 235 -12.87 23.72 24.17
CA SER A 235 -11.43 23.84 23.98
C SER A 235 -10.56 23.27 25.13
N ARG A 236 -11.19 22.85 26.23
CA ARG A 236 -10.53 22.28 27.41
C ARG A 236 -10.82 20.80 27.62
N LEU A 237 -11.62 20.20 26.77
CA LEU A 237 -11.88 18.76 26.84
C LEU A 237 -10.60 17.97 26.59
N SER A 238 -10.37 16.99 27.44
CA SER A 238 -9.30 16.00 27.30
C SER A 238 -9.89 14.61 27.14
N LEU A 239 -9.19 13.75 26.42
CA LEU A 239 -9.52 12.34 26.31
C LEU A 239 -8.58 11.53 27.20
N SER A 240 -9.14 10.57 27.94
CA SER A 240 -8.39 9.63 28.77
C SER A 240 -8.68 8.20 28.32
N VAL A 241 -7.70 7.33 28.47
CA VAL A 241 -7.80 5.89 28.16
C VAL A 241 -7.49 5.13 29.45
N ASP A 242 -8.40 4.26 29.90
CA ASP A 242 -8.25 3.49 31.14
C ASP A 242 -7.80 4.32 32.35
N SER A 243 -8.35 5.54 32.47
CA SER A 243 -8.01 6.54 33.51
C SER A 243 -6.63 7.20 33.36
N PHE A 244 -5.86 6.92 32.30
CA PHE A 244 -4.60 7.58 32.02
C PHE A 244 -4.79 8.67 30.96
N GLU A 245 -3.98 9.73 31.06
CA GLU A 245 -3.94 10.74 30.01
C GLU A 245 -3.41 10.15 28.70
N ILE A 246 -3.92 10.64 27.58
CA ILE A 246 -3.54 10.16 26.25
C ILE A 246 -2.02 10.22 25.98
N ALA A 247 -1.33 11.17 26.62
CA ALA A 247 0.12 11.31 26.52
C ALA A 247 0.90 10.13 27.15
N GLN A 248 0.26 9.34 28.00
CA GLN A 248 0.84 8.16 28.66
C GLN A 248 0.53 6.86 27.91
N ASN A 249 -0.29 6.91 26.88
CA ASN A 249 -0.65 5.76 26.07
C ASN A 249 0.33 5.56 24.89
N GLY A 250 0.38 4.35 24.34
CA GLY A 250 1.25 4.03 23.21
C GLY A 250 0.85 4.75 21.90
N LEU A 251 1.85 5.17 21.12
CA LEU A 251 1.64 5.96 19.89
C LEU A 251 0.68 5.29 18.89
N GLY A 252 0.77 3.98 18.72
CA GLY A 252 -0.11 3.24 17.81
C GLY A 252 -1.57 3.33 18.21
N PHE A 253 -1.89 3.11 19.48
CA PHE A 253 -3.26 3.25 19.99
C PHE A 253 -3.76 4.70 19.91
N ASN A 254 -2.92 5.68 20.20
CA ASN A 254 -3.27 7.09 20.06
C ASN A 254 -3.60 7.46 18.60
N ASN A 255 -2.88 6.88 17.63
CA ASN A 255 -3.18 7.06 16.22
C ASN A 255 -4.56 6.50 15.84
N LEU A 256 -4.94 5.33 16.38
CA LEU A 256 -6.27 4.75 16.16
C LEU A 256 -7.38 5.60 16.78
N ILE A 257 -7.17 6.08 18.00
CA ILE A 257 -8.13 6.96 18.69
C ILE A 257 -8.29 8.27 17.92
N PHE A 258 -7.19 8.88 17.50
CA PHE A 258 -7.23 10.11 16.71
C PHE A 258 -7.98 9.92 15.40
N MET A 259 -7.71 8.82 14.69
CA MET A 259 -8.43 8.47 13.46
C MET A 259 -9.93 8.29 13.71
N ALA A 260 -10.31 7.64 14.82
CA ALA A 260 -11.72 7.48 15.19
C ALA A 260 -12.41 8.83 15.46
N VAL A 261 -11.73 9.77 16.13
CA VAL A 261 -12.25 11.12 16.36
C VAL A 261 -12.42 11.89 15.04
N VAL A 262 -11.43 11.83 14.15
CA VAL A 262 -11.47 12.48 12.83
C VAL A 262 -12.58 11.90 11.96
N LEU A 263 -12.70 10.58 11.88
CA LEU A 263 -13.77 9.93 11.12
C LEU A 263 -15.15 10.29 11.65
N SER A 264 -15.31 10.33 12.98
CA SER A 264 -16.58 10.72 13.61
C SER A 264 -16.93 12.17 13.30
N GLU A 265 -15.96 13.07 13.31
CA GLU A 265 -16.16 14.49 12.97
C GLU A 265 -16.54 14.65 11.50
N LEU A 266 -15.82 14.02 10.58
CA LEU A 266 -16.11 14.07 9.15
C LEU A 266 -17.49 13.49 8.82
N ALA A 267 -17.82 12.31 9.33
CA ALA A 267 -19.07 11.62 9.04
C ALA A 267 -20.31 12.39 9.55
N LYS A 268 -20.16 13.10 10.66
CA LYS A 268 -21.27 13.84 11.31
C LYS A 268 -21.38 15.30 10.88
N ASN A 269 -20.44 15.79 10.07
CA ASN A 269 -20.46 17.18 9.60
C ASN A 269 -21.57 17.38 8.54
N PRO A 270 -22.60 18.19 8.80
CA PRO A 270 -23.70 18.39 7.86
C PRO A 270 -23.34 19.34 6.70
N GLU A 271 -22.35 20.23 6.89
CA GLU A 271 -22.06 21.34 5.97
C GLU A 271 -21.32 20.90 4.70
N ALA A 272 -20.57 19.80 4.77
CA ALA A 272 -19.83 19.32 3.60
C ALA A 272 -20.69 18.40 2.72
N THR A 273 -20.68 18.61 1.42
CA THR A 273 -21.28 17.72 0.42
C THR A 273 -20.39 16.52 0.16
N TYR A 274 -19.09 16.73 -0.03
CA TYR A 274 -18.08 15.70 -0.18
C TYR A 274 -17.15 15.63 1.06
N ARG A 275 -16.81 14.41 1.47
CA ARG A 275 -15.90 14.14 2.60
C ARG A 275 -14.81 13.17 2.19
N GLY A 276 -13.57 13.62 2.26
CA GLY A 276 -12.39 12.82 1.99
C GLY A 276 -11.47 12.72 3.21
N LEU A 277 -10.96 11.53 3.50
CA LEU A 277 -9.89 11.33 4.48
C LEU A 277 -8.67 10.75 3.78
N VAL A 278 -7.58 11.49 3.81
CA VAL A 278 -6.29 11.06 3.26
C VAL A 278 -5.38 10.67 4.41
N VAL A 279 -4.94 9.41 4.45
CA VAL A 279 -4.10 8.87 5.52
C VAL A 279 -2.83 8.31 4.92
N GLU A 280 -1.69 8.87 5.28
CA GLU A 280 -0.40 8.26 4.94
C GLU A 280 0.03 7.28 6.02
N GLU A 281 0.40 6.08 5.58
CA GLU A 281 0.98 5.01 6.40
C GLU A 281 0.23 4.78 7.74
N PRO A 282 -1.08 4.46 7.69
CA PRO A 282 -1.85 4.24 8.93
C PRO A 282 -1.31 3.09 9.78
N GLU A 283 -0.54 2.19 9.17
CA GLU A 283 0.14 1.08 9.83
C GLU A 283 1.35 1.48 10.67
N ALA A 284 1.85 2.72 10.56
CA ALA A 284 3.01 3.17 11.32
C ALA A 284 2.79 3.01 12.83
N HIS A 285 3.75 2.37 13.49
CA HIS A 285 3.71 2.03 14.92
C HIS A 285 2.62 1.02 15.35
N LEU A 286 1.90 0.38 14.40
CA LEU A 286 0.94 -0.66 14.70
C LEU A 286 1.57 -2.05 14.58
N HIS A 287 1.31 -2.90 15.56
CA HIS A 287 1.60 -4.33 15.46
C HIS A 287 0.77 -4.95 14.30
N PRO A 288 1.30 -5.94 13.55
CA PRO A 288 0.61 -6.54 12.40
C PRO A 288 -0.85 -6.95 12.65
N GLN A 289 -1.17 -7.47 13.83
CA GLN A 289 -2.56 -7.80 14.18
C GLN A 289 -3.47 -6.56 14.22
N LEU A 290 -2.98 -5.43 14.73
CA LEU A 290 -3.75 -4.18 14.77
C LEU A 290 -3.88 -3.58 13.38
N GLN A 291 -2.89 -3.75 12.50
CA GLN A 291 -3.00 -3.38 11.08
C GLN A 291 -4.17 -4.10 10.41
N ALA A 292 -4.31 -5.41 10.67
CA ALA A 292 -5.40 -6.22 10.13
C ALA A 292 -6.78 -5.75 10.65
N VAL A 293 -6.88 -5.44 11.94
CA VAL A 293 -8.12 -4.93 12.53
C VAL A 293 -8.49 -3.57 11.96
N LEU A 294 -7.50 -2.67 11.86
CA LEU A 294 -7.70 -1.34 11.27
C LEU A 294 -8.20 -1.44 9.83
N LEU A 295 -7.52 -2.22 8.99
CA LEU A 295 -7.89 -2.33 7.58
C LEU A 295 -9.30 -2.88 7.40
N ARG A 296 -9.66 -3.96 8.09
CA ARG A 296 -11.02 -4.51 8.07
C ARG A 296 -12.06 -3.48 8.50
N TYR A 297 -11.75 -2.67 9.49
CA TYR A 297 -12.62 -1.57 9.91
C TYR A 297 -12.79 -0.55 8.78
N LEU A 298 -11.69 -0.10 8.15
CA LEU A 298 -11.72 0.87 7.05
C LEU A 298 -12.48 0.35 5.82
N GLU A 299 -12.40 -0.95 5.53
CA GLU A 299 -13.16 -1.60 4.45
C GLU A 299 -14.66 -1.73 4.77
N SER A 300 -15.01 -1.90 6.05
CA SER A 300 -16.37 -2.17 6.50
C SER A 300 -17.10 -0.95 7.05
N ILE A 301 -16.55 0.25 6.91
CA ILE A 301 -17.20 1.47 7.39
C ILE A 301 -18.57 1.59 6.73
N GLN A 302 -19.62 1.46 7.55
CA GLN A 302 -21.00 1.66 7.15
C GLN A 302 -21.46 3.03 7.60
N VAL A 303 -22.29 3.66 6.79
CA VAL A 303 -22.95 4.91 7.14
C VAL A 303 -24.02 4.61 8.18
N ILE A 304 -23.86 5.11 9.39
CA ILE A 304 -24.83 4.99 10.48
C ILE A 304 -25.87 6.10 10.35
N ALA A 305 -27.06 5.92 10.94
CA ALA A 305 -28.10 6.95 10.91
C ALA A 305 -27.58 8.32 11.43
N GLY A 306 -27.73 9.36 10.63
CA GLY A 306 -27.21 10.71 10.90
C GLY A 306 -25.75 10.92 10.50
N GLU A 307 -25.12 9.98 9.81
CA GLU A 307 -23.80 10.11 9.21
C GLU A 307 -23.89 10.23 7.68
N LYS A 308 -22.83 10.76 7.10
CA LYS A 308 -22.65 10.83 5.64
C LYS A 308 -21.42 10.01 5.23
N PRO A 309 -21.37 9.49 4.01
CA PRO A 309 -20.23 8.68 3.55
C PRO A 309 -18.92 9.49 3.54
N VAL A 310 -17.82 8.82 3.93
CA VAL A 310 -16.45 9.36 3.86
C VAL A 310 -15.65 8.50 2.88
N GLN A 311 -15.03 9.12 1.89
CA GLN A 311 -14.11 8.44 0.98
C GLN A 311 -12.70 8.42 1.59
N LEU A 312 -12.06 7.26 1.55
CA LEU A 312 -10.77 7.03 2.19
C LEU A 312 -9.67 6.84 1.13
N PHE A 313 -8.57 7.55 1.30
CA PHE A 313 -7.35 7.41 0.51
C PHE A 313 -6.21 7.06 1.46
N VAL A 314 -5.66 5.88 1.31
CA VAL A 314 -4.63 5.35 2.22
C VAL A 314 -3.39 5.05 1.41
N THR A 315 -2.23 5.54 1.83
CA THR A 315 -0.95 5.05 1.29
C THR A 315 -0.36 4.02 2.23
N SER A 316 0.22 2.96 1.69
CA SER A 316 0.88 1.94 2.49
C SER A 316 2.20 1.49 1.88
N HIS A 317 3.15 1.17 2.76
CA HIS A 317 4.41 0.47 2.47
C HIS A 317 4.46 -0.93 3.08
N SER A 318 3.39 -1.38 3.72
CA SER A 318 3.34 -2.65 4.43
C SER A 318 2.83 -3.79 3.54
N PRO A 319 3.65 -4.81 3.25
CA PRO A 319 3.15 -6.04 2.63
C PRO A 319 2.03 -6.70 3.45
N ASN A 320 2.10 -6.60 4.79
CA ASN A 320 1.03 -7.09 5.65
C ASN A 320 -0.29 -6.37 5.41
N PHE A 321 -0.25 -5.05 5.20
CA PHE A 321 -1.44 -4.26 4.87
C PHE A 321 -1.99 -4.64 3.49
N ALA A 322 -1.12 -4.79 2.48
CA ALA A 322 -1.51 -5.18 1.12
C ALA A 322 -2.02 -6.63 1.03
N SER A 323 -1.54 -7.55 1.90
CA SER A 323 -1.98 -8.95 1.92
C SER A 323 -3.42 -9.13 2.43
N ILE A 324 -3.90 -8.19 3.22
CA ILE A 324 -5.23 -8.25 3.85
C ILE A 324 -6.25 -7.45 3.04
N ALA A 325 -5.78 -6.40 2.33
CA ALA A 325 -6.64 -5.52 1.54
C ALA A 325 -7.35 -6.27 0.42
N ASN A 326 -8.63 -5.96 0.22
CA ASN A 326 -9.36 -6.43 -0.95
C ASN A 326 -8.69 -5.90 -2.22
N LEU A 327 -8.47 -6.77 -3.21
CA LEU A 327 -7.85 -6.41 -4.49
C LEU A 327 -8.58 -5.26 -5.20
N ASP A 328 -9.88 -5.09 -4.97
CA ASP A 328 -10.66 -4.03 -5.60
C ASP A 328 -10.28 -2.64 -5.09
N CYS A 329 -9.85 -2.51 -3.84
CA CYS A 329 -9.45 -1.23 -3.29
C CYS A 329 -7.98 -0.87 -3.56
N LEU A 330 -7.18 -1.80 -4.11
CA LEU A 330 -5.77 -1.56 -4.39
C LEU A 330 -5.58 -0.71 -5.65
N THR A 331 -4.67 0.25 -5.55
CA THR A 331 -4.09 1.01 -6.65
C THR A 331 -2.58 0.85 -6.60
N CYS A 332 -2.02 0.11 -7.55
CA CYS A 332 -0.60 -0.18 -7.61
C CYS A 332 0.12 0.86 -8.47
N LEU A 333 1.23 1.39 -7.99
CA LEU A 333 2.07 2.35 -8.68
C LEU A 333 3.38 1.69 -9.10
N VAL A 334 3.70 1.77 -10.37
CA VAL A 334 4.91 1.20 -10.97
C VAL A 334 5.71 2.29 -11.66
N ASP A 335 7.01 2.36 -11.38
CA ASP A 335 7.94 3.25 -12.05
C ASP A 335 8.47 2.56 -13.32
N THR A 336 8.11 3.07 -14.49
CA THR A 336 8.52 2.56 -15.79
C THR A 336 9.48 3.52 -16.48
N ASP A 337 10.06 3.13 -17.63
CA ASP A 337 10.92 4.03 -18.41
C ASP A 337 10.16 5.25 -18.96
N GLU A 338 8.86 5.15 -19.12
CA GLU A 338 7.99 6.22 -19.63
C GLU A 338 7.45 7.14 -18.53
N GLY A 339 7.63 6.78 -17.27
CA GLY A 339 7.14 7.46 -16.08
C GLY A 339 6.38 6.52 -15.15
N VAL A 340 5.71 7.09 -14.16
CA VAL A 340 4.92 6.30 -13.21
C VAL A 340 3.57 5.94 -13.82
N GLU A 341 3.27 4.67 -13.85
CA GLU A 341 1.97 4.13 -14.29
C GLU A 341 1.16 3.62 -13.11
N THR A 342 -0.15 3.66 -13.27
CA THR A 342 -1.12 3.17 -12.28
C THR A 342 -1.76 1.88 -12.78
N PHE A 343 -1.82 0.89 -11.91
CA PHE A 343 -2.45 -0.38 -12.20
C PHE A 343 -3.51 -0.71 -11.13
N PHE A 344 -4.64 -1.24 -11.57
CA PHE A 344 -5.78 -1.57 -10.71
C PHE A 344 -6.08 -3.07 -10.80
N PRO A 345 -5.76 -3.88 -9.79
CA PRO A 345 -6.02 -5.32 -9.80
C PRO A 345 -7.48 -5.69 -10.12
N ARG A 346 -8.44 -4.83 -9.76
CA ARG A 346 -9.86 -5.00 -10.08
C ARG A 346 -10.19 -5.03 -11.58
N THR A 347 -9.30 -4.52 -12.44
CA THR A 347 -9.51 -4.53 -13.91
C THR A 347 -9.13 -5.85 -14.56
N ILE A 348 -8.43 -6.72 -13.85
CA ILE A 348 -7.98 -8.01 -14.36
C ILE A 348 -9.15 -8.99 -14.40
N LYS A 349 -9.27 -9.64 -15.55
CA LYS A 349 -10.20 -10.76 -15.74
C LYS A 349 -9.50 -12.06 -15.39
N PHE A 350 -9.85 -12.61 -14.24
CA PHE A 350 -9.37 -13.91 -13.81
C PHE A 350 -10.28 -15.01 -14.35
N ASP A 351 -9.72 -16.17 -14.64
CA ASP A 351 -10.49 -17.39 -14.86
C ASP A 351 -11.27 -17.75 -13.57
N LYS A 352 -12.33 -18.56 -13.73
CA LYS A 352 -13.20 -18.94 -12.62
C LYS A 352 -12.43 -19.54 -11.44
N GLY A 353 -12.59 -18.94 -10.26
CA GLY A 353 -11.98 -19.38 -9.00
C GLY A 353 -10.50 -18.98 -8.83
N LYS A 354 -9.86 -18.33 -9.82
CA LYS A 354 -8.44 -17.96 -9.72
C LYS A 354 -8.23 -16.71 -8.86
N ARG A 355 -9.17 -15.78 -8.90
CA ARG A 355 -9.14 -14.60 -8.03
C ARG A 355 -9.24 -14.99 -6.55
N GLU A 356 -10.22 -15.81 -6.20
CA GLU A 356 -10.40 -16.28 -4.82
C GLU A 356 -9.23 -17.14 -4.35
N LYS A 357 -8.57 -17.82 -5.29
CA LYS A 357 -7.34 -18.56 -5.02
C LYS A 357 -6.20 -17.59 -4.74
N LEU A 358 -6.00 -16.57 -5.57
CA LEU A 358 -5.02 -15.50 -5.33
C LEU A 358 -5.22 -14.88 -3.95
N GLU A 359 -6.43 -14.43 -3.61
CA GLU A 359 -6.75 -13.80 -2.32
C GLU A 359 -6.42 -14.71 -1.12
N ARG A 360 -6.63 -16.03 -1.24
CA ARG A 360 -6.27 -16.99 -0.18
C ARG A 360 -4.78 -17.23 -0.04
N TYR A 361 -4.03 -17.16 -1.15
CA TYR A 361 -2.58 -17.38 -1.16
C TYR A 361 -1.78 -16.10 -0.97
N LEU A 362 -2.44 -14.94 -1.02
CA LEU A 362 -1.80 -13.64 -0.83
C LEU A 362 -1.55 -13.40 0.67
N ASP A 363 -0.46 -13.97 1.17
CA ASP A 363 0.06 -13.71 2.50
C ASP A 363 1.08 -12.55 2.49
N VAL A 364 1.62 -12.22 3.66
CA VAL A 364 2.59 -11.14 3.82
C VAL A 364 3.81 -11.30 2.92
N THR A 365 4.28 -12.54 2.74
CA THR A 365 5.46 -12.84 1.94
C THR A 365 5.18 -12.62 0.45
N ARG A 366 4.02 -13.06 -0.03
CA ARG A 366 3.63 -12.94 -1.43
C ARG A 366 3.12 -11.55 -1.79
N ALA A 367 2.53 -10.82 -0.83
CA ALA A 367 2.12 -9.43 -1.03
C ALA A 367 3.30 -8.48 -1.29
N GLU A 368 4.54 -8.92 -1.06
CA GLU A 368 5.75 -8.22 -1.46
C GLU A 368 5.78 -7.93 -2.98
N LEU A 369 5.08 -8.74 -3.80
CA LEU A 369 4.93 -8.51 -5.24
C LEU A 369 4.43 -7.10 -5.61
N PHE A 370 3.59 -6.47 -4.78
CA PHE A 370 3.08 -5.12 -5.02
C PHE A 370 4.10 -4.00 -4.76
N PHE A 371 5.23 -4.35 -4.14
CA PHE A 371 6.31 -3.44 -3.79
C PHE A 371 7.62 -3.76 -4.52
N ALA A 372 7.68 -4.93 -5.16
CA ALA A 372 8.85 -5.41 -5.87
C ALA A 372 9.13 -4.57 -7.13
N ARG A 373 10.40 -4.44 -7.47
CA ARG A 373 10.82 -3.87 -8.74
C ARG A 373 10.97 -4.93 -9.83
N ARG A 374 11.21 -6.16 -9.42
CA ARG A 374 11.44 -7.35 -10.24
C ARG A 374 10.98 -8.57 -9.46
N VAL A 375 10.48 -9.57 -10.13
CA VAL A 375 9.95 -10.78 -9.48
C VAL A 375 10.48 -12.03 -10.17
N ILE A 376 10.87 -13.02 -9.37
CA ILE A 376 11.03 -14.40 -9.84
C ILE A 376 10.06 -15.26 -9.06
N PHE A 377 9.12 -15.89 -9.76
CA PHE A 377 8.23 -16.88 -9.21
C PHE A 377 8.84 -18.27 -9.29
N VAL A 378 8.68 -19.04 -8.22
CA VAL A 378 9.14 -20.44 -8.09
C VAL A 378 8.06 -21.32 -7.50
N GLU A 379 8.15 -22.64 -7.69
CA GLU A 379 7.13 -23.57 -7.21
C GLU A 379 7.13 -23.73 -5.68
N GLY A 380 8.31 -23.85 -5.07
CA GLY A 380 8.38 -24.21 -3.66
C GLY A 380 9.62 -23.73 -2.92
N ALA A 381 9.78 -24.31 -1.73
CA ALA A 381 10.83 -23.93 -0.78
C ALA A 381 12.25 -24.34 -1.24
N ALA A 382 12.39 -25.41 -2.01
CA ALA A 382 13.69 -25.84 -2.54
C ALA A 382 14.26 -24.80 -3.49
N GLU A 383 13.43 -24.35 -4.44
CA GLU A 383 13.77 -23.32 -5.41
C GLU A 383 14.07 -21.98 -4.74
N LEU A 384 13.28 -21.57 -3.73
CA LEU A 384 13.55 -20.34 -2.96
C LEU A 384 14.96 -20.31 -2.38
N MET A 385 15.44 -21.45 -1.87
CA MET A 385 16.77 -21.57 -1.26
C MET A 385 17.89 -21.63 -2.30
N LEU A 386 17.63 -22.31 -3.42
CA LEU A 386 18.65 -22.58 -4.44
C LEU A 386 18.82 -21.43 -5.43
N ILE A 387 17.76 -20.76 -5.86
CA ILE A 387 17.84 -19.72 -6.89
C ILE A 387 18.74 -18.56 -6.48
N ASP A 388 18.73 -18.14 -5.21
CA ASP A 388 19.64 -17.10 -4.69
C ASP A 388 21.12 -17.53 -4.79
N ALA A 389 21.41 -18.81 -4.43
CA ALA A 389 22.75 -19.36 -4.54
C ALA A 389 23.20 -19.51 -6.01
N LEU A 390 22.32 -19.97 -6.90
CA LEU A 390 22.57 -20.12 -8.33
C LEU A 390 22.76 -18.76 -9.02
N ALA A 391 22.00 -17.74 -8.62
CA ALA A 391 22.19 -16.38 -9.10
C ALA A 391 23.59 -15.85 -8.74
N THR A 392 24.04 -16.08 -7.50
CA THR A 392 25.38 -15.71 -7.06
C THR A 392 26.45 -16.43 -7.91
N LYS A 393 26.25 -17.71 -8.23
CA LYS A 393 27.16 -18.47 -9.12
C LYS A 393 27.17 -17.94 -10.56
N SER A 394 26.07 -17.34 -11.03
CA SER A 394 26.02 -16.66 -12.35
C SER A 394 26.53 -15.20 -12.30
N GLY A 395 27.02 -14.73 -11.17
CA GLY A 395 27.53 -13.37 -11.02
C GLY A 395 26.47 -12.30 -10.74
N HIS A 396 25.27 -12.68 -10.36
CA HIS A 396 24.16 -11.77 -10.04
C HIS A 396 23.82 -11.80 -8.54
N ASN A 397 23.63 -10.62 -7.94
CA ASN A 397 23.07 -10.48 -6.60
C ASN A 397 21.62 -10.03 -6.71
N LEU A 398 20.68 -10.92 -6.48
CA LEU A 398 19.24 -10.65 -6.63
C LEU A 398 18.78 -9.50 -5.74
N ARG A 399 19.32 -9.37 -4.52
CA ARG A 399 18.96 -8.29 -3.59
C ARG A 399 19.40 -6.92 -4.08
N GLU A 400 20.63 -6.82 -4.62
CA GLU A 400 21.14 -5.57 -5.20
C GLU A 400 20.34 -5.13 -6.43
N HIS A 401 19.81 -6.10 -7.17
CA HIS A 401 18.91 -5.84 -8.30
C HIS A 401 17.46 -5.58 -7.89
N GLY A 402 17.11 -5.68 -6.60
CA GLY A 402 15.74 -5.50 -6.11
C GLY A 402 14.77 -6.56 -6.62
N VAL A 403 15.25 -7.79 -6.78
CA VAL A 403 14.45 -8.94 -7.19
C VAL A 403 13.83 -9.61 -5.97
N SER A 404 12.49 -9.75 -5.96
CA SER A 404 11.77 -10.54 -4.97
C SER A 404 11.58 -11.96 -5.49
N LEU A 405 12.03 -12.95 -4.71
CA LEU A 405 11.77 -14.38 -4.95
C LEU A 405 10.49 -14.77 -4.25
N ILE A 406 9.50 -15.28 -5.00
CA ILE A 406 8.17 -15.60 -4.47
C ILE A 406 7.81 -17.05 -4.80
N SER A 407 7.55 -17.85 -3.76
CA SER A 407 7.00 -19.21 -3.94
C SER A 407 5.48 -19.15 -4.05
N VAL A 408 4.94 -19.84 -5.04
CA VAL A 408 3.48 -19.99 -5.23
C VAL A 408 2.92 -21.25 -4.59
N GLU A 409 3.75 -22.06 -3.93
CA GLU A 409 3.41 -23.34 -3.30
C GLU A 409 2.69 -24.31 -4.27
N GLY A 410 3.48 -24.87 -5.16
CA GLY A 410 3.03 -25.78 -6.22
C GLY A 410 2.64 -25.02 -7.51
N LEU A 411 1.75 -25.60 -8.30
CA LEU A 411 1.40 -25.09 -9.64
C LEU A 411 0.36 -23.95 -9.61
N ASN A 412 0.49 -22.99 -8.67
CA ASN A 412 -0.48 -21.90 -8.50
C ASN A 412 -0.16 -20.63 -9.30
N PHE A 413 0.79 -20.69 -10.21
CA PHE A 413 1.24 -19.56 -11.02
C PHE A 413 0.11 -18.85 -11.77
N ASP A 414 -0.87 -19.61 -12.25
CA ASP A 414 -2.02 -19.13 -13.01
C ASP A 414 -2.94 -18.16 -12.24
N SER A 415 -2.79 -18.10 -10.93
CA SER A 415 -3.49 -17.11 -10.10
C SER A 415 -2.71 -15.79 -9.96
N PHE A 416 -1.38 -15.84 -10.01
CA PHE A 416 -0.51 -14.67 -9.83
C PHE A 416 -0.11 -14.01 -11.16
N LEU A 417 0.17 -14.82 -12.17
CA LEU A 417 0.73 -14.35 -13.44
C LEU A 417 -0.13 -13.31 -14.17
N PRO A 418 -1.49 -13.37 -14.13
CA PRO A 418 -2.34 -12.34 -14.75
C PRO A 418 -2.15 -10.92 -14.19
N LEU A 419 -1.53 -10.78 -13.01
CA LEU A 419 -1.19 -9.47 -12.45
C LEU A 419 0.00 -8.78 -13.14
N PHE A 420 0.74 -9.49 -13.99
CA PHE A 420 1.99 -9.01 -14.61
C PHE A 420 1.87 -8.96 -16.13
N GLY A 421 2.69 -8.12 -16.75
CA GLY A 421 2.77 -8.03 -18.20
C GLY A 421 2.45 -6.64 -18.75
N GLU A 422 2.39 -6.54 -20.08
CA GLU A 422 2.24 -5.26 -20.80
C GLU A 422 0.92 -4.52 -20.49
N HIS A 423 -0.13 -5.27 -20.16
CA HIS A 423 -1.46 -4.73 -19.82
C HIS A 423 -1.78 -4.77 -18.32
N ALA A 424 -0.80 -5.08 -17.48
CA ALA A 424 -0.93 -5.21 -16.04
C ALA A 424 0.24 -4.51 -15.32
N LEU A 425 0.82 -5.12 -14.27
CA LEU A 425 2.04 -4.62 -13.65
C LEU A 425 3.23 -4.80 -14.61
N LYS A 426 3.76 -3.70 -15.10
CA LYS A 426 4.90 -3.67 -16.03
C LYS A 426 6.22 -3.83 -15.27
N ILE A 427 6.35 -4.96 -14.59
CA ILE A 427 7.52 -5.32 -13.79
C ILE A 427 8.20 -6.52 -14.44
N PRO A 428 9.54 -6.51 -14.65
CA PRO A 428 10.26 -7.68 -15.13
C PRO A 428 10.01 -8.88 -14.25
N THR A 429 9.42 -9.91 -14.81
CA THR A 429 8.95 -11.09 -14.09
C THR A 429 9.43 -12.34 -14.80
N ALA A 430 10.10 -13.22 -14.08
CA ALA A 430 10.43 -14.55 -14.55
C ALA A 430 9.69 -15.60 -13.73
N LEU A 431 9.32 -16.69 -14.40
CA LEU A 431 8.69 -17.83 -13.79
C LEU A 431 9.57 -19.04 -14.02
N ILE A 432 9.98 -19.71 -12.97
CA ILE A 432 10.75 -20.95 -13.02
C ILE A 432 9.82 -22.09 -12.61
N THR A 433 9.59 -23.01 -13.51
CA THR A 433 8.67 -24.15 -13.31
C THR A 433 9.29 -25.44 -13.82
N ASP A 434 8.80 -26.58 -13.30
CA ASP A 434 9.19 -27.89 -13.75
C ASP A 434 8.53 -28.21 -15.11
N ALA A 435 9.20 -28.98 -15.95
CA ALA A 435 8.63 -29.44 -17.22
C ALA A 435 7.77 -30.69 -17.05
N ASP A 436 8.12 -31.53 -16.07
CA ASP A 436 7.45 -32.81 -15.71
C ASP A 436 6.97 -33.61 -16.94
N PRO A 437 7.85 -33.96 -17.87
CA PRO A 437 7.47 -34.60 -19.09
C PRO A 437 6.98 -36.02 -18.82
N GLU A 438 5.85 -36.38 -19.43
CA GLU A 438 5.29 -37.74 -19.41
C GLU A 438 5.49 -38.43 -20.75
N ALA A 439 5.78 -39.71 -20.72
CA ALA A 439 5.79 -40.54 -21.95
C ALA A 439 4.38 -40.67 -22.52
N GLU A 440 4.25 -40.52 -23.82
CA GLU A 440 3.00 -40.90 -24.49
C GLU A 440 2.80 -42.41 -24.34
N VAL A 441 1.73 -42.80 -23.64
CA VAL A 441 1.37 -44.21 -23.40
C VAL A 441 0.09 -44.56 -24.13
N ALA A 442 -0.03 -45.81 -24.52
CA ALA A 442 -1.27 -46.34 -25.12
C ALA A 442 -2.39 -46.31 -24.06
N GLU A 443 -3.62 -46.21 -24.54
CA GLU A 443 -4.83 -46.18 -23.72
C GLU A 443 -4.87 -47.38 -22.75
N GLY A 444 -4.77 -47.10 -21.42
CA GLY A 444 -4.79 -48.11 -20.34
C GLY A 444 -3.44 -48.46 -19.71
N GLU A 445 -2.33 -47.86 -20.15
CA GLU A 445 -1.02 -47.97 -19.48
C GLU A 445 -0.78 -46.78 -18.55
N GLU A 446 -0.08 -47.00 -17.43
CA GLU A 446 0.34 -45.90 -16.56
C GLU A 446 1.47 -45.06 -17.22
N PRO A 447 1.42 -43.70 -17.11
CA PRO A 447 2.48 -42.84 -17.64
C PRO A 447 3.86 -43.20 -17.06
N LYS A 448 4.85 -43.36 -17.92
CA LYS A 448 6.23 -43.62 -17.49
C LYS A 448 7.00 -42.31 -17.40
N ALA A 449 7.61 -42.07 -16.24
CA ALA A 449 8.48 -40.89 -16.03
C ALA A 449 9.62 -40.90 -17.06
N LEU A 450 9.80 -39.79 -17.78
CA LEU A 450 10.91 -39.56 -18.68
C LEU A 450 12.10 -38.99 -17.95
N TYR A 451 13.30 -39.30 -18.48
CA TYR A 451 14.59 -38.76 -17.97
C TYR A 451 15.40 -38.21 -19.15
N PRO A 452 15.02 -37.03 -19.69
CA PRO A 452 15.64 -36.45 -20.86
C PRO A 452 17.09 -36.04 -20.57
N ALA A 453 17.92 -35.96 -21.64
CA ALA A 453 19.26 -35.37 -21.55
C ALA A 453 19.21 -33.83 -21.54
N ALA A 454 20.32 -33.22 -21.15
CA ALA A 454 20.43 -31.76 -21.20
C ALA A 454 20.26 -31.26 -22.66
N GLY A 455 19.33 -30.32 -22.83
CA GLY A 455 19.04 -29.72 -24.13
C GLY A 455 18.02 -30.48 -24.99
N ASP A 456 17.45 -31.60 -24.49
CA ASP A 456 16.36 -32.25 -25.18
C ASP A 456 15.12 -31.36 -25.21
N VAL A 457 14.39 -31.41 -26.34
CA VAL A 457 13.10 -30.74 -26.46
C VAL A 457 12.04 -31.65 -25.85
N VAL A 458 11.44 -31.21 -24.77
CA VAL A 458 10.40 -31.96 -24.06
C VAL A 458 9.01 -31.37 -24.32
N LYS A 459 7.99 -32.22 -24.36
CA LYS A 459 6.61 -31.77 -24.35
C LYS A 459 6.27 -31.33 -22.93
N VAL A 460 6.04 -30.04 -22.78
CA VAL A 460 5.66 -29.49 -21.48
C VAL A 460 4.21 -29.78 -21.11
N SER A 461 3.89 -29.74 -19.84
CA SER A 461 2.51 -29.92 -19.35
C SER A 461 1.58 -28.83 -19.93
N ASP A 462 0.28 -29.14 -20.02
CA ASP A 462 -0.74 -28.18 -20.48
C ASP A 462 -0.75 -26.90 -19.64
N ASN A 463 -0.40 -26.99 -18.34
CA ASN A 463 -0.32 -25.85 -17.46
C ASN A 463 0.87 -24.94 -17.83
N THR A 464 2.04 -25.52 -18.06
CA THR A 464 3.24 -24.76 -18.50
C THR A 464 3.01 -24.13 -19.88
N ALA A 465 2.31 -24.84 -20.79
CA ALA A 465 1.95 -24.29 -22.11
C ALA A 465 1.01 -23.07 -22.01
N LYS A 466 0.03 -23.11 -21.10
CA LYS A 466 -0.85 -21.95 -20.83
C LYS A 466 -0.09 -20.77 -20.25
N MET A 467 0.85 -21.01 -19.34
CA MET A 467 1.68 -19.95 -18.78
C MET A 467 2.58 -19.32 -19.85
N LYS A 468 3.17 -20.12 -20.73
CA LYS A 468 3.96 -19.63 -21.87
C LYS A 468 3.14 -18.74 -22.82
N ALA A 469 1.86 -18.98 -22.96
CA ALA A 469 0.99 -18.14 -23.77
C ALA A 469 0.78 -16.73 -23.19
N LEU A 470 1.18 -16.48 -21.94
CA LEU A 470 1.16 -15.17 -21.27
C LEU A 470 2.51 -14.45 -21.31
N GLU A 471 3.50 -15.02 -22.00
CA GLU A 471 4.80 -14.36 -22.18
C GLU A 471 4.67 -13.07 -22.98
N ASP A 472 5.36 -12.04 -22.51
CA ASP A 472 5.53 -10.76 -23.19
C ASP A 472 6.90 -10.16 -22.88
N LYS A 473 7.10 -8.89 -23.16
CA LYS A 473 8.39 -8.24 -22.86
C LYS A 473 8.72 -8.12 -21.35
N PHE A 474 7.73 -8.27 -20.48
CA PHE A 474 7.91 -8.21 -19.02
C PHE A 474 7.87 -9.58 -18.36
N VAL A 475 7.21 -10.54 -18.97
CA VAL A 475 6.98 -11.88 -18.40
C VAL A 475 7.69 -12.93 -19.24
N GLN A 476 8.55 -13.73 -18.62
CA GLN A 476 9.24 -14.87 -19.23
C GLN A 476 8.98 -16.14 -18.41
N VAL A 477 8.64 -17.23 -19.08
CA VAL A 477 8.41 -18.54 -18.47
C VAL A 477 9.54 -19.48 -18.83
N CYS A 478 10.31 -19.87 -17.83
CA CYS A 478 11.50 -20.68 -17.96
C CYS A 478 11.29 -22.07 -17.34
N HIS A 479 11.63 -23.12 -18.08
CA HIS A 479 11.56 -24.50 -17.59
C HIS A 479 12.78 -25.29 -18.08
N GLY A 480 13.14 -26.30 -17.31
CA GLY A 480 14.15 -27.27 -17.68
C GLY A 480 13.59 -28.42 -18.51
N VAL A 481 14.19 -29.59 -18.36
CA VAL A 481 13.75 -30.83 -19.07
C VAL A 481 12.95 -31.75 -18.16
N LYS A 482 13.06 -31.61 -16.83
CA LYS A 482 12.25 -32.37 -15.86
C LYS A 482 11.93 -31.52 -14.61
N THR A 483 12.66 -31.71 -13.53
CA THR A 483 12.55 -30.92 -12.28
C THR A 483 13.88 -30.24 -11.99
N LEU A 484 13.87 -29.18 -11.14
CA LEU A 484 15.09 -28.45 -10.80
C LEU A 484 16.22 -29.39 -10.33
N GLU A 485 15.93 -30.36 -9.45
CA GLU A 485 16.96 -31.25 -8.91
C GLU A 485 17.50 -32.21 -9.98
N TYR A 486 16.64 -32.69 -10.89
CA TYR A 486 17.08 -33.52 -12.01
C TYR A 486 17.95 -32.72 -12.99
N ASP A 487 17.52 -31.53 -13.35
CA ASP A 487 18.23 -30.65 -14.27
C ASP A 487 19.60 -30.23 -13.75
N LEU A 488 19.72 -29.98 -12.44
CA LEU A 488 21.01 -29.80 -11.79
C LEU A 488 21.89 -31.04 -11.89
N ALA A 489 21.31 -32.22 -11.69
CA ALA A 489 22.06 -33.49 -11.71
C ALA A 489 22.60 -33.85 -13.10
N LEU A 490 22.14 -33.25 -14.18
CA LEU A 490 22.67 -33.45 -15.54
C LEU A 490 24.15 -33.01 -15.68
N TYR A 491 24.63 -32.13 -14.83
CA TYR A 491 25.98 -31.59 -14.87
C TYR A 491 26.90 -32.28 -13.84
N ALA A 492 28.13 -32.62 -14.22
CA ALA A 492 29.07 -33.34 -13.36
C ALA A 492 29.41 -32.61 -12.07
N ASP A 493 29.76 -31.31 -12.16
CA ASP A 493 30.12 -30.50 -11.00
C ASP A 493 28.94 -30.40 -10.01
N ASN A 494 27.71 -30.33 -10.52
CA ASN A 494 26.52 -30.26 -9.69
C ASN A 494 26.26 -31.58 -8.98
N ARG A 495 26.49 -32.72 -9.63
CA ARG A 495 26.37 -34.06 -8.98
C ARG A 495 27.31 -34.19 -7.79
N ASP A 496 28.52 -33.69 -7.88
CA ASP A 496 29.46 -33.71 -6.76
C ASP A 496 28.98 -32.82 -5.61
N ALA A 497 28.47 -31.63 -5.89
CA ALA A 497 27.87 -30.75 -4.89
C ALA A 497 26.63 -31.39 -4.24
N MET A 498 25.74 -32.00 -5.04
CA MET A 498 24.54 -32.68 -4.57
C MET A 498 24.88 -33.90 -3.69
N LEU A 499 25.90 -34.68 -4.05
CA LEU A 499 26.37 -35.82 -3.25
C LEU A 499 26.97 -35.37 -1.91
N ARG A 500 27.70 -34.23 -1.88
CA ARG A 500 28.17 -33.63 -0.63
C ARG A 500 27.00 -33.22 0.26
N ALA A 501 26.03 -32.48 -0.27
CA ALA A 501 24.84 -32.09 0.48
C ALA A 501 24.06 -33.30 1.01
N LEU A 502 23.93 -34.35 0.19
CA LEU A 502 23.31 -35.61 0.63
C LEU A 502 24.08 -36.31 1.71
N ALA A 503 25.43 -36.26 1.67
CA ALA A 503 26.28 -36.91 2.69
C ALA A 503 26.16 -36.24 4.07
N GLU A 504 26.00 -34.91 4.11
CA GLU A 504 25.73 -34.18 5.35
C GLU A 504 24.38 -34.59 5.99
N MET A 505 23.35 -34.78 5.15
CA MET A 505 22.00 -35.14 5.62
C MET A 505 21.86 -36.63 5.91
N HIS A 506 22.34 -37.49 5.01
CA HIS A 506 22.11 -38.93 4.98
C HIS A 506 23.35 -39.70 4.52
N PRO A 507 24.41 -39.84 5.34
CA PRO A 507 25.69 -40.44 4.93
C PRO A 507 25.55 -41.84 4.31
N LYS A 508 24.69 -42.69 4.87
CA LYS A 508 24.47 -44.06 4.35
C LYS A 508 23.81 -44.08 2.97
N ILE A 509 22.86 -43.19 2.75
CA ILE A 509 22.18 -43.05 1.45
C ILE A 509 23.18 -42.53 0.43
N ALA A 510 23.98 -41.52 0.78
CA ALA A 510 24.99 -40.93 -0.08
C ALA A 510 25.97 -41.96 -0.64
N VAL A 511 26.44 -42.89 0.18
CA VAL A 511 27.35 -43.98 -0.28
C VAL A 511 26.66 -44.86 -1.31
N THR A 512 25.42 -45.25 -1.10
CA THR A 512 24.66 -46.11 -2.02
C THR A 512 24.37 -45.39 -3.34
N VAL A 513 23.93 -44.13 -3.24
CA VAL A 513 23.59 -43.33 -4.41
C VAL A 513 24.86 -43.02 -5.22
N LYS A 514 25.99 -42.69 -4.55
CA LYS A 514 27.26 -42.48 -5.22
C LYS A 514 27.72 -43.71 -6.01
N ALA A 515 27.61 -44.89 -5.44
CA ALA A 515 27.99 -46.14 -6.13
C ALA A 515 27.10 -46.36 -7.38
N ALA A 516 25.81 -46.03 -7.32
CA ALA A 516 24.92 -46.14 -8.46
C ALA A 516 25.24 -45.11 -9.55
N VAL A 517 25.60 -43.88 -9.18
CA VAL A 517 26.02 -42.81 -10.10
C VAL A 517 27.34 -43.19 -10.78
N ASP A 518 28.31 -43.72 -10.01
CA ASP A 518 29.63 -44.12 -10.55
C ASP A 518 29.52 -45.32 -11.52
N ALA A 519 28.48 -46.18 -11.37
CA ALA A 519 28.22 -47.33 -12.23
C ALA A 519 27.46 -46.95 -13.52
N ALA A 520 26.82 -45.78 -13.56
CA ALA A 520 26.05 -45.33 -14.73
C ALA A 520 26.95 -44.85 -15.88
N GLY A 521 26.46 -45.00 -17.12
CA GLY A 521 27.26 -44.74 -18.31
C GLY A 521 27.37 -43.27 -18.69
N ASN A 522 26.26 -42.67 -19.10
CA ASN A 522 26.22 -41.27 -19.58
C ASN A 522 25.66 -40.30 -18.53
N ASP A 523 25.71 -39.01 -18.82
CA ASP A 523 25.27 -37.98 -17.88
C ASP A 523 23.75 -38.06 -17.54
N ALA A 524 22.91 -38.42 -18.47
CA ALA A 524 21.48 -38.60 -18.22
C ALA A 524 21.20 -39.82 -17.30
N GLU A 525 21.93 -40.92 -17.50
CA GLU A 525 21.85 -42.10 -16.63
C GLU A 525 22.38 -41.80 -15.22
N LYS A 526 23.46 -41.04 -15.10
CA LYS A 526 24.02 -40.57 -13.84
C LYS A 526 23.04 -39.65 -13.11
N ALA A 527 22.43 -38.71 -13.82
CA ALA A 527 21.41 -37.81 -13.28
C ALA A 527 20.20 -38.60 -12.79
N ARG A 528 19.73 -39.57 -13.58
CA ARG A 528 18.64 -40.46 -13.19
C ARG A 528 19.00 -41.25 -11.91
N ALA A 529 20.20 -41.85 -11.87
CA ALA A 529 20.64 -42.64 -10.70
C ALA A 529 20.69 -41.78 -9.44
N LEU A 530 21.20 -40.55 -9.53
CA LEU A 530 21.19 -39.60 -8.43
C LEU A 530 19.78 -39.20 -8.01
N PHE A 531 18.97 -38.74 -8.95
CA PHE A 531 17.62 -38.24 -8.70
C PHE A 531 16.72 -39.33 -8.12
N SER A 532 16.62 -40.49 -8.79
CA SER A 532 15.80 -41.61 -8.32
C SER A 532 16.29 -42.18 -6.99
N GLY A 533 17.63 -42.23 -6.79
CA GLY A 533 18.23 -42.65 -5.54
C GLY A 533 17.95 -41.73 -4.36
N MET A 534 17.56 -40.50 -4.62
CA MET A 534 17.19 -39.50 -3.61
C MET A 534 15.67 -39.35 -3.44
N PHE A 535 14.93 -39.18 -4.53
CA PHE A 535 13.55 -38.66 -4.53
C PHE A 535 12.49 -39.66 -4.99
N GLU A 536 12.89 -40.79 -5.64
CA GLU A 536 11.95 -41.82 -6.15
C GLU A 536 12.18 -43.18 -5.47
N ARG A 537 12.56 -43.16 -4.23
CA ARG A 537 12.77 -44.39 -3.45
C ARG A 537 11.43 -44.94 -2.96
N PRO A 538 11.28 -46.28 -2.83
CA PRO A 538 10.07 -46.86 -2.29
C PRO A 538 9.76 -46.44 -0.86
N GLN A 539 10.79 -46.10 -0.07
CA GLN A 539 10.66 -45.60 1.29
C GLN A 539 11.80 -44.63 1.61
N ASN A 540 11.55 -43.71 2.53
CA ASN A 540 12.53 -42.74 3.04
C ASN A 540 13.12 -41.82 1.95
N ASN A 541 12.25 -41.21 1.14
CA ASN A 541 12.64 -40.18 0.18
C ASN A 541 13.28 -38.99 0.90
N VAL A 542 14.30 -38.42 0.27
CA VAL A 542 14.92 -37.18 0.74
C VAL A 542 13.90 -36.04 0.55
N GLN A 543 13.77 -35.20 1.57
CA GLN A 543 12.88 -34.04 1.51
C GLN A 543 13.51 -32.95 0.65
N LYS A 544 12.87 -32.57 -0.47
CA LYS A 544 13.39 -31.58 -1.43
C LYS A 544 13.76 -30.23 -0.79
N GLY A 545 12.89 -29.66 0.04
CA GLY A 545 13.15 -28.36 0.68
C GLY A 545 14.38 -28.39 1.58
N ARG A 546 14.54 -29.43 2.40
CA ARG A 546 15.73 -29.59 3.26
C ARG A 546 16.98 -29.83 2.43
N PHE A 547 16.87 -30.64 1.38
CA PHE A 547 17.98 -30.86 0.45
C PHE A 547 18.40 -29.57 -0.26
N GLY A 548 17.44 -28.77 -0.73
CA GLY A 548 17.70 -27.46 -1.32
C GLY A 548 18.45 -26.52 -0.39
N GLN A 549 18.12 -26.52 0.89
CA GLN A 549 18.84 -25.74 1.91
C GLN A 549 20.29 -26.18 2.06
N GLU A 550 20.55 -27.49 2.21
CA GLU A 550 21.91 -28.03 2.35
C GLU A 550 22.73 -27.81 1.07
N LEU A 551 22.13 -28.03 -0.10
CA LEU A 551 22.81 -27.77 -1.38
C LEU A 551 23.15 -26.30 -1.52
N ALA A 552 22.25 -25.38 -1.20
CA ALA A 552 22.53 -23.95 -1.20
C ALA A 552 23.70 -23.58 -0.30
N GLN A 553 23.84 -24.24 0.87
CA GLN A 553 24.98 -24.03 1.77
C GLN A 553 26.28 -24.55 1.15
N VAL A 554 26.27 -25.77 0.60
CA VAL A 554 27.44 -26.34 -0.10
C VAL A 554 27.91 -25.45 -1.25
N LEU A 555 26.97 -24.85 -2.00
CA LEU A 555 27.28 -23.91 -3.06
C LEU A 555 27.89 -22.59 -2.52
N LYS A 556 27.35 -22.06 -1.43
CA LYS A 556 27.89 -20.87 -0.75
C LYS A 556 29.31 -21.11 -0.20
N ASP A 557 29.60 -22.31 0.26
CA ASP A 557 30.92 -22.72 0.76
C ASP A 557 31.96 -22.94 -0.36
N GLY A 558 31.60 -22.67 -1.60
CA GLY A 558 32.52 -22.60 -2.71
C GLY A 558 32.53 -23.82 -3.65
N ALA A 559 31.59 -24.76 -3.50
CA ALA A 559 31.50 -25.88 -4.45
C ALA A 559 31.27 -25.37 -5.88
N ALA A 560 31.90 -26.03 -6.85
CA ALA A 560 31.67 -25.77 -8.27
C ALA A 560 30.20 -26.05 -8.63
N CYS A 561 29.63 -25.23 -9.49
CA CYS A 561 28.25 -25.42 -9.97
C CYS A 561 28.09 -24.82 -11.35
N ILE A 562 27.46 -25.56 -12.24
CA ILE A 562 27.00 -25.10 -13.56
C ILE A 562 25.53 -24.74 -13.41
N VAL A 563 25.19 -23.48 -13.63
CA VAL A 563 23.80 -23.01 -13.57
C VAL A 563 23.07 -23.45 -14.86
N PRO A 564 21.97 -24.22 -14.77
CA PRO A 564 21.18 -24.61 -15.94
C PRO A 564 20.77 -23.39 -16.78
N THR A 565 20.72 -23.54 -18.10
CA THR A 565 20.49 -22.44 -19.03
C THR A 565 19.19 -21.69 -18.75
N TYR A 566 18.10 -22.41 -18.54
CA TYR A 566 16.78 -21.79 -18.27
C TYR A 566 16.75 -20.97 -16.97
N ILE A 567 17.48 -21.39 -15.93
CA ILE A 567 17.60 -20.62 -14.68
C ILE A 567 18.43 -19.35 -14.93
N ARG A 568 19.51 -19.46 -15.68
CA ARG A 568 20.34 -18.31 -16.04
C ARG A 568 19.53 -17.30 -16.87
N GLU A 569 18.75 -17.77 -17.85
CA GLU A 569 17.85 -16.94 -18.67
C GLU A 569 16.82 -16.21 -17.81
N ALA A 570 16.20 -16.90 -16.84
CA ALA A 570 15.26 -16.29 -15.90
C ALA A 570 15.91 -15.18 -15.06
N ILE A 571 17.12 -15.42 -14.54
CA ILE A 571 17.88 -14.44 -13.75
C ILE A 571 18.31 -13.25 -14.63
N GLU A 572 18.81 -13.51 -15.82
CA GLU A 572 19.23 -12.48 -16.77
C GLU A 572 18.05 -11.63 -17.23
N HIS A 573 16.88 -12.22 -17.51
CA HIS A 573 15.68 -11.48 -17.88
C HIS A 573 15.34 -10.43 -16.83
N VAL A 574 15.27 -10.81 -15.55
CA VAL A 574 14.92 -9.85 -14.48
C VAL A 574 16.07 -8.90 -14.13
N CYS A 575 17.35 -9.30 -14.29
CA CYS A 575 18.50 -8.47 -13.92
C CYS A 575 18.92 -7.50 -15.02
N GLN A 576 18.77 -7.85 -16.31
CA GLN A 576 19.23 -7.04 -17.45
C GLN A 576 18.21 -6.02 -17.92
N VAL A 577 16.91 -6.26 -17.72
CA VAL A 577 15.88 -5.26 -18.03
C VAL A 577 16.09 -4.04 -17.14
N ARG A 578 16.40 -2.90 -17.76
CA ARG A 578 16.55 -1.63 -17.05
C ARG A 578 15.18 -1.21 -16.50
N VAL A 579 15.00 -1.38 -15.21
CA VAL A 579 13.92 -0.70 -14.48
C VAL A 579 14.43 0.69 -14.15
N ALA A 580 13.62 1.71 -14.34
CA ALA A 580 13.97 3.07 -13.96
C ALA A 580 14.46 3.13 -12.49
N PRO A 581 15.58 3.77 -12.19
CA PRO A 581 16.17 3.81 -10.86
C PRO A 581 15.29 4.50 -9.82
#